data_a390169b75471b5a2a2a624184b2408a
#
_entry.id   a390169b75471b5a2a2a624184b2408a
#
_cell.length_a   1.000
_cell.length_b   1.000
_cell.length_c   1.000
_cell.angle_alpha   90.00
_cell.angle_beta   90.00
_cell.angle_gamma   90.00
#
_symmetry.space_group_name_H-M   'P 1'
#
loop_
_entity.id
_entity.type
_entity.pdbx_description
1 polymer ?
#
loop_
_entity_poly.entity_id
_entity_poly.type
_entity_poly.pdbx_seq_one_letter_code
_entity_poly.pdbx_strand_id
1 'polypeptide(L)'
;MITAQEQVRQITHGVSGIINEEDLVKKIERSIKENKPLIVKLGLDPTAPDIHLGHTVPLRKLRLFQEFGHQVVIVIGGFTARIGDPTGKSVTRPPLTKEEVLKNAETYKTQIFKVLDPEKTIVRDNSEWLESMNFADVLRLASSYTVARMMERDDFDKRYKEGRPIGVHEFMYPLMQGQDSVALHADVEFGGTDQTFNLLMGRHLQDLAGQEPQVVITMPLLEGLDGVQKMSKSLGNYIGIDEAPKDMYGKAMSIPDELMMRYFMLVTDMSIEDQDDMEERLENGTLHPRDAKMHLAKTIVRLYHGEQAAQEAEDEFKRVFQQHALPTDIPEYAIDKPSEAIFVPQFCTDAGLTASNGEARRSIKAGAFKVNGEKYGEENLVLEDGMIVQVGKRKFVNIKFN
;
A
#
# COMPACT_ATOMS: atom_id res chain seq x y z
N MET A 1 -18.37 -3.76 -26.62
CA MET A 1 -17.59 -2.70 -25.94
C MET A 1 -18.46 -2.12 -24.85
N ILE A 2 -17.93 -1.94 -23.64
CA ILE A 2 -18.63 -1.31 -22.51
C ILE A 2 -18.84 0.17 -22.84
N THR A 3 -20.02 0.76 -22.54
CA THR A 3 -20.31 2.17 -22.82
C THR A 3 -19.45 3.10 -21.97
N ALA A 4 -19.30 4.37 -22.38
CA ALA A 4 -18.54 5.35 -21.60
C ALA A 4 -19.14 5.53 -20.20
N GLN A 5 -20.47 5.60 -20.09
CA GLN A 5 -21.17 5.72 -18.82
C GLN A 5 -20.90 4.55 -17.88
N GLU A 6 -20.89 3.32 -18.42
CA GLU A 6 -20.58 2.13 -17.61
C GLU A 6 -19.11 2.08 -17.20
N GLN A 7 -18.18 2.49 -18.07
CA GLN A 7 -16.78 2.65 -17.68
C GLN A 7 -16.63 3.67 -16.54
N VAL A 8 -17.27 4.84 -16.66
CA VAL A 8 -17.23 5.87 -15.62
C VAL A 8 -17.81 5.35 -14.32
N ARG A 9 -18.97 4.66 -14.33
CA ARG A 9 -19.57 4.06 -13.13
C ARG A 9 -18.57 3.15 -12.39
N GLN A 10 -17.87 2.28 -13.10
CA GLN A 10 -16.91 1.37 -12.51
C GLN A 10 -15.62 2.10 -12.06
N ILE A 11 -15.16 3.09 -12.81
CA ILE A 11 -13.99 3.90 -12.45
C ILE A 11 -14.25 4.70 -11.19
N THR A 12 -15.42 5.33 -11.08
CA THR A 12 -15.75 6.25 -9.96
C THR A 12 -16.16 5.51 -8.69
N HIS A 13 -16.47 4.22 -8.76
CA HIS A 13 -16.79 3.43 -7.57
C HIS A 13 -15.59 3.39 -6.60
N GLY A 14 -15.79 3.83 -5.36
CA GLY A 14 -14.77 3.86 -4.31
C GLY A 14 -13.67 4.92 -4.46
N VAL A 15 -13.80 5.90 -5.37
CA VAL A 15 -12.90 7.06 -5.42
C VAL A 15 -13.30 8.09 -4.37
N SER A 16 -12.35 8.91 -3.91
CA SER A 16 -12.63 10.01 -2.98
C SER A 16 -13.06 11.28 -3.67
N GLY A 17 -12.60 11.50 -4.89
CA GLY A 17 -12.94 12.68 -5.68
C GLY A 17 -12.51 12.56 -7.12
N ILE A 18 -13.22 13.30 -7.97
CA ILE A 18 -12.92 13.41 -9.40
C ILE A 18 -13.05 14.86 -9.86
N ILE A 19 -12.11 15.32 -10.67
CA ILE A 19 -12.06 16.65 -11.27
C ILE A 19 -11.65 16.48 -12.74
N ASN A 20 -12.52 16.57 -13.69
CA ASN A 20 -13.97 16.76 -13.73
C ASN A 20 -14.60 15.46 -14.29
N GLU A 21 -15.73 14.98 -13.72
CA GLU A 21 -16.38 13.74 -14.18
C GLU A 21 -16.98 13.86 -15.59
N GLU A 22 -17.59 14.99 -15.91
CA GLU A 22 -18.13 15.23 -17.25
C GLU A 22 -17.04 15.19 -18.33
N ASP A 23 -15.83 15.68 -18.00
CA ASP A 23 -14.68 15.62 -18.90
C ASP A 23 -14.19 14.19 -19.08
N LEU A 24 -14.27 13.34 -18.02
CA LEU A 24 -13.95 11.92 -18.14
C LEU A 24 -14.88 11.22 -19.12
N VAL A 25 -16.19 11.45 -19.00
CA VAL A 25 -17.19 10.90 -19.95
C VAL A 25 -16.84 11.30 -21.38
N LYS A 26 -16.61 12.60 -21.64
CA LYS A 26 -16.26 13.12 -22.97
C LYS A 26 -14.98 12.52 -23.53
N LYS A 27 -13.94 12.40 -22.69
CA LYS A 27 -12.66 11.80 -23.09
C LYS A 27 -12.84 10.32 -23.44
N ILE A 28 -13.60 9.56 -22.66
CA ILE A 28 -13.86 8.13 -22.93
C ILE A 28 -14.72 7.98 -24.21
N GLU A 29 -15.77 8.78 -24.39
CA GLU A 29 -16.58 8.76 -25.61
C GLU A 29 -15.74 9.05 -26.86
N ARG A 30 -14.86 10.06 -26.79
CA ARG A 30 -13.92 10.38 -27.86
C ARG A 30 -12.94 9.23 -28.12
N SER A 31 -12.38 8.64 -27.06
CA SER A 31 -11.48 7.49 -27.15
C SER A 31 -12.12 6.31 -27.87
N ILE A 32 -13.38 5.98 -27.52
CA ILE A 32 -14.14 4.91 -28.15
C ILE A 32 -14.39 5.24 -29.63
N LYS A 33 -14.84 6.47 -29.92
CA LYS A 33 -15.18 6.93 -31.28
C LYS A 33 -13.96 6.93 -32.22
N GLU A 34 -12.81 7.38 -31.71
CA GLU A 34 -11.58 7.53 -32.49
C GLU A 34 -10.70 6.27 -32.44
N ASN A 35 -11.08 5.28 -31.66
CA ASN A 35 -10.27 4.10 -31.36
C ASN A 35 -8.86 4.45 -30.90
N LYS A 36 -8.75 5.49 -30.07
CA LYS A 36 -7.50 6.01 -29.53
C LYS A 36 -7.50 5.91 -27.99
N PRO A 37 -6.63 5.09 -27.39
CA PRO A 37 -6.55 4.96 -25.94
C PRO A 37 -6.30 6.29 -25.25
N LEU A 38 -6.92 6.50 -24.07
CA LEU A 38 -6.51 7.57 -23.15
C LEU A 38 -5.18 7.23 -22.51
N ILE A 39 -4.39 8.25 -22.20
CA ILE A 39 -3.15 8.15 -21.43
C ILE A 39 -3.50 8.37 -19.96
N VAL A 40 -3.39 7.32 -19.16
CA VAL A 40 -3.72 7.31 -17.72
C VAL A 40 -2.44 7.21 -16.92
N LYS A 41 -2.13 8.25 -16.16
CA LYS A 41 -0.85 8.41 -15.45
C LYS A 41 -0.98 8.16 -13.95
N LEU A 42 0.05 7.54 -13.38
CA LEU A 42 0.32 7.52 -11.94
C LEU A 42 1.80 7.77 -11.71
N GLY A 43 2.14 8.78 -10.91
CA GLY A 43 3.51 9.04 -10.45
C GLY A 43 3.82 8.28 -9.16
N LEU A 44 5.01 7.71 -9.08
CA LEU A 44 5.51 6.99 -7.91
C LEU A 44 6.97 7.36 -7.65
N ASP A 45 7.24 7.95 -6.49
CA ASP A 45 8.60 8.14 -6.00
C ASP A 45 9.06 6.85 -5.29
N PRO A 46 10.12 6.17 -5.74
CA PRO A 46 10.58 4.92 -5.17
C PRO A 46 11.35 5.16 -3.85
N THR A 47 10.64 5.60 -2.82
CA THR A 47 11.22 6.00 -1.52
C THR A 47 11.45 4.84 -0.54
N ALA A 48 10.92 3.65 -0.85
CA ALA A 48 11.10 2.43 -0.07
C ALA A 48 10.99 1.20 -1.00
N PRO A 49 11.69 0.07 -0.71
CA PRO A 49 11.79 -1.03 -1.67
C PRO A 49 10.52 -1.87 -1.88
N ASP A 50 9.50 -1.75 -1.05
CA ASP A 50 8.34 -2.66 -1.13
C ASP A 50 7.01 -1.91 -1.21
N ILE A 51 6.03 -2.57 -1.84
CA ILE A 51 4.64 -2.12 -1.96
C ILE A 51 3.76 -2.84 -0.93
N HIS A 52 2.81 -2.12 -0.34
CA HIS A 52 1.75 -2.68 0.51
C HIS A 52 0.37 -2.40 -0.09
N LEU A 53 -0.69 -3.02 0.45
CA LEU A 53 -2.06 -2.90 -0.08
C LEU A 53 -2.52 -1.45 -0.27
N GLY A 54 -2.09 -0.51 0.57
CA GLY A 54 -2.42 0.91 0.38
C GLY A 54 -1.93 1.49 -0.95
N HIS A 55 -0.78 1.04 -1.45
CA HIS A 55 -0.26 1.46 -2.76
C HIS A 55 -1.01 0.79 -3.91
N THR A 56 -1.63 -0.37 -3.67
CA THR A 56 -2.37 -1.07 -4.74
C THR A 56 -3.74 -0.47 -5.02
N VAL A 57 -4.25 0.38 -4.13
CA VAL A 57 -5.55 1.04 -4.32
C VAL A 57 -5.64 1.78 -5.66
N PRO A 58 -4.74 2.74 -6.00
CA PRO A 58 -4.75 3.36 -7.32
C PRO A 58 -4.37 2.37 -8.44
N LEU A 59 -3.46 1.40 -8.20
CA LEU A 59 -3.05 0.44 -9.23
C LEU A 59 -4.22 -0.42 -9.72
N ARG A 60 -5.17 -0.79 -8.84
CA ARG A 60 -6.37 -1.54 -9.23
C ARG A 60 -7.28 -0.74 -10.15
N LYS A 61 -7.43 0.56 -9.90
CA LYS A 61 -8.18 1.43 -10.83
C LYS A 61 -7.46 1.57 -12.18
N LEU A 62 -6.14 1.66 -12.17
CA LEU A 62 -5.35 1.63 -13.41
C LEU A 62 -5.52 0.31 -14.16
N ARG A 63 -5.58 -0.84 -13.46
CA ARG A 63 -5.87 -2.14 -14.07
C ARG A 63 -7.22 -2.13 -14.79
N LEU A 64 -8.24 -1.52 -14.19
CA LEU A 64 -9.55 -1.39 -14.82
C LEU A 64 -9.48 -0.57 -16.12
N PHE A 65 -8.69 0.52 -16.16
CA PHE A 65 -8.45 1.26 -17.39
C PHE A 65 -7.75 0.40 -18.47
N GLN A 66 -6.84 -0.49 -18.09
CA GLN A 66 -6.21 -1.44 -19.01
C GLN A 66 -7.23 -2.42 -19.59
N GLU A 67 -8.20 -2.86 -18.79
CA GLU A 67 -9.28 -3.77 -19.22
C GLU A 67 -10.22 -3.08 -20.20
N PHE A 68 -10.42 -1.77 -20.06
CA PHE A 68 -11.18 -0.95 -21.01
C PHE A 68 -10.37 -0.60 -22.28
N GLY A 69 -9.10 -0.96 -22.35
CA GLY A 69 -8.25 -0.74 -23.53
C GLY A 69 -7.50 0.60 -23.51
N HIS A 70 -7.42 1.28 -22.37
CA HIS A 70 -6.63 2.51 -22.21
C HIS A 70 -5.16 2.22 -21.91
N GLN A 71 -4.29 3.20 -22.18
CA GLN A 71 -2.85 3.11 -21.97
C GLN A 71 -2.50 3.60 -20.58
N VAL A 72 -1.98 2.71 -19.73
CA VAL A 72 -1.47 3.07 -18.41
C VAL A 72 0.01 3.47 -18.52
N VAL A 73 0.36 4.60 -17.89
CA VAL A 73 1.73 5.09 -17.78
C VAL A 73 2.09 5.26 -16.29
N ILE A 74 3.05 4.48 -15.85
CA ILE A 74 3.66 4.65 -14.54
C ILE A 74 4.88 5.55 -14.68
N VAL A 75 4.89 6.67 -13.97
CA VAL A 75 6.03 7.59 -13.91
C VAL A 75 6.83 7.28 -12.66
N ILE A 76 8.03 6.78 -12.85
CA ILE A 76 8.99 6.66 -11.76
C ILE A 76 9.64 8.02 -11.54
N GLY A 77 9.60 8.49 -10.31
CA GLY A 77 10.20 9.76 -9.92
C GLY A 77 11.72 9.67 -9.77
N GLY A 78 12.45 9.36 -10.85
CA GLY A 78 13.92 9.30 -10.84
C GLY A 78 14.55 10.65 -10.49
N PHE A 79 13.95 11.74 -10.93
CA PHE A 79 14.34 13.10 -10.56
C PHE A 79 13.66 13.58 -9.29
N THR A 80 12.34 13.46 -9.20
CA THR A 80 11.53 14.00 -8.08
C THR A 80 11.84 13.35 -6.74
N ALA A 81 12.16 12.06 -6.70
CA ALA A 81 12.55 11.38 -5.47
C ALA A 81 13.84 11.96 -4.82
N ARG A 82 14.71 12.57 -5.62
CA ARG A 82 15.92 13.26 -5.13
C ARG A 82 15.61 14.63 -4.52
N ILE A 83 14.46 15.21 -4.85
CA ILE A 83 13.96 16.46 -4.25
C ILE A 83 13.15 16.14 -2.99
N GLY A 84 12.28 15.14 -3.07
CA GLY A 84 11.39 14.67 -2.03
C GLY A 84 10.06 15.42 -2.00
N ASP A 85 8.97 14.66 -2.02
CA ASP A 85 7.62 15.21 -1.90
C ASP A 85 7.40 15.82 -0.51
N PRO A 86 7.09 17.14 -0.42
CA PRO A 86 6.79 17.79 0.85
C PRO A 86 5.43 17.39 1.44
N THR A 87 4.56 16.70 0.70
CA THR A 87 3.19 16.36 1.10
C THR A 87 3.12 15.69 2.47
N GLY A 88 2.38 16.28 3.40
CA GLY A 88 2.13 15.74 4.73
C GLY A 88 3.37 15.63 5.62
N LYS A 89 4.46 16.32 5.29
CA LYS A 89 5.71 16.28 6.07
C LYS A 89 5.86 17.48 6.98
N SER A 90 6.37 17.22 8.18
CA SER A 90 6.72 18.26 9.15
C SER A 90 8.15 18.76 9.00
N VAL A 91 9.00 18.02 8.30
CA VAL A 91 10.42 18.32 8.03
C VAL A 91 10.79 17.86 6.63
N THR A 92 11.79 18.53 6.03
CA THR A 92 12.35 18.15 4.73
C THR A 92 12.95 16.74 4.79
N ARG A 93 12.64 15.89 3.80
CA ARG A 93 13.26 14.56 3.69
C ARG A 93 14.72 14.70 3.25
N PRO A 94 15.62 13.84 3.75
CA PRO A 94 16.91 13.68 3.12
C PRO A 94 16.72 13.23 1.67
N PRO A 95 17.43 13.87 0.71
CA PRO A 95 17.39 13.44 -0.68
C PRO A 95 17.97 12.04 -0.83
N LEU A 96 17.35 11.21 -1.67
CA LEU A 96 17.89 9.91 -2.06
C LEU A 96 19.01 10.10 -3.10
N THR A 97 19.99 9.21 -3.09
CA THR A 97 20.98 9.13 -4.15
C THR A 97 20.37 8.55 -5.43
N LYS A 98 21.00 8.80 -6.58
CA LYS A 98 20.54 8.24 -7.87
C LYS A 98 20.57 6.70 -7.84
N GLU A 99 21.56 6.12 -7.20
CA GLU A 99 21.73 4.67 -7.05
C GLU A 99 20.63 4.04 -6.19
N GLU A 100 20.27 4.68 -5.09
CA GLU A 100 19.15 4.24 -4.23
C GLU A 100 17.82 4.29 -4.97
N VAL A 101 17.57 5.37 -5.72
CA VAL A 101 16.35 5.53 -6.53
C VAL A 101 16.27 4.43 -7.59
N LEU A 102 17.35 4.15 -8.34
CA LEU A 102 17.38 3.11 -9.35
C LEU A 102 17.13 1.71 -8.75
N LYS A 103 17.77 1.39 -7.63
CA LYS A 103 17.58 0.11 -6.95
C LYS A 103 16.11 -0.09 -6.50
N ASN A 104 15.54 0.94 -5.90
CA ASN A 104 14.14 0.90 -5.45
C ASN A 104 13.18 0.81 -6.64
N ALA A 105 13.46 1.51 -7.74
CA ALA A 105 12.64 1.51 -8.95
C ALA A 105 12.48 0.11 -9.56
N GLU A 106 13.53 -0.70 -9.60
CA GLU A 106 13.46 -2.09 -10.09
C GLU A 106 12.56 -2.96 -9.22
N THR A 107 12.63 -2.79 -7.89
CA THR A 107 11.74 -3.51 -6.97
C THR A 107 10.28 -3.09 -7.17
N TYR A 108 10.03 -1.77 -7.28
CA TYR A 108 8.70 -1.23 -7.56
C TYR A 108 8.11 -1.79 -8.85
N LYS A 109 8.90 -1.78 -9.92
CA LYS A 109 8.50 -2.30 -11.22
C LYS A 109 8.05 -3.76 -11.15
N THR A 110 8.82 -4.62 -10.48
CA THR A 110 8.47 -6.03 -10.28
C THR A 110 7.16 -6.19 -9.51
N GLN A 111 6.95 -5.40 -8.46
CA GLN A 111 5.76 -5.48 -7.62
C GLN A 111 4.51 -4.87 -8.27
N ILE A 112 4.65 -3.78 -9.01
CA ILE A 112 3.55 -3.15 -9.77
C ILE A 112 2.96 -4.14 -10.77
N PHE A 113 3.78 -4.96 -11.41
CA PHE A 113 3.34 -5.97 -12.37
C PHE A 113 2.65 -7.19 -11.74
N LYS A 114 2.55 -7.27 -10.41
CA LYS A 114 1.61 -8.19 -9.75
C LYS A 114 0.16 -7.71 -9.83
N VAL A 115 -0.06 -6.42 -10.13
CA VAL A 115 -1.39 -5.82 -10.28
C VAL A 115 -1.67 -5.43 -11.72
N LEU A 116 -0.74 -4.75 -12.38
CA LEU A 116 -0.87 -4.26 -13.74
C LEU A 116 -0.38 -5.29 -14.78
N ASP A 117 -1.00 -5.26 -15.94
CA ASP A 117 -0.54 -6.01 -17.10
C ASP A 117 0.74 -5.36 -17.67
N PRO A 118 1.87 -6.06 -17.69
CA PRO A 118 3.13 -5.49 -18.17
C PRO A 118 3.10 -5.14 -19.66
N GLU A 119 2.31 -5.85 -20.49
CA GLU A 119 2.20 -5.57 -21.91
C GLU A 119 1.38 -4.29 -22.21
N LYS A 120 0.53 -3.88 -21.25
CA LYS A 120 -0.33 -2.70 -21.34
C LYS A 120 0.13 -1.55 -20.46
N THR A 121 1.33 -1.64 -19.88
CA THR A 121 1.90 -0.63 -19.01
C THR A 121 3.16 -0.05 -19.62
N ILE A 122 3.21 1.27 -19.77
CA ILE A 122 4.44 1.98 -20.08
C ILE A 122 5.04 2.47 -18.77
N VAL A 123 6.30 2.18 -18.53
CA VAL A 123 7.06 2.73 -17.39
C VAL A 123 8.02 3.78 -17.93
N ARG A 124 7.94 5.01 -17.40
CA ARG A 124 8.80 6.14 -17.77
C ARG A 124 9.50 6.69 -16.52
N ASP A 125 10.69 7.15 -16.68
CA ASP A 125 11.42 7.88 -15.64
C ASP A 125 11.34 9.38 -15.94
N ASN A 126 10.92 10.20 -14.96
CA ASN A 126 10.79 11.63 -15.19
C ASN A 126 12.13 12.37 -15.32
N SER A 127 13.25 11.72 -15.04
CA SER A 127 14.58 12.21 -15.41
C SER A 127 14.72 12.42 -16.93
N GLU A 128 13.96 11.68 -17.76
CA GLU A 128 14.00 11.79 -19.23
C GLU A 128 13.74 13.23 -19.72
N TRP A 129 12.85 13.95 -19.07
CA TRP A 129 12.51 15.34 -19.43
C TRP A 129 12.97 16.37 -18.41
N LEU A 130 13.08 16.02 -17.12
CA LEU A 130 13.48 16.99 -16.10
C LEU A 130 14.99 17.22 -16.07
N GLU A 131 15.84 16.20 -16.28
CA GLU A 131 17.31 16.38 -16.32
C GLU A 131 17.78 17.18 -17.55
N SER A 132 17.00 17.20 -18.62
CA SER A 132 17.33 17.96 -19.83
C SER A 132 16.99 19.45 -19.73
N MET A 133 16.23 19.88 -18.73
CA MET A 133 15.85 21.28 -18.54
C MET A 133 17.08 22.14 -18.17
N ASN A 134 17.33 23.17 -18.96
CA ASN A 134 18.35 24.15 -18.60
C ASN A 134 17.80 25.18 -17.58
N PHE A 135 18.67 26.02 -17.04
CA PHE A 135 18.27 26.97 -15.99
C PHE A 135 17.16 27.95 -16.44
N ALA A 136 17.15 28.36 -17.73
CA ALA A 136 16.09 29.22 -18.26
C ALA A 136 14.72 28.49 -18.31
N ASP A 137 14.72 27.19 -18.62
CA ASP A 137 13.51 26.37 -18.60
C ASP A 137 12.96 26.21 -17.18
N VAL A 138 13.85 26.00 -16.21
CA VAL A 138 13.48 25.93 -14.78
C VAL A 138 12.88 27.25 -14.30
N LEU A 139 13.48 28.40 -14.67
CA LEU A 139 12.91 29.72 -14.33
C LEU A 139 11.55 29.95 -14.99
N ARG A 140 11.39 29.50 -16.24
CA ARG A 140 10.10 29.58 -16.94
C ARG A 140 9.04 28.72 -16.25
N LEU A 141 9.40 27.50 -15.85
CA LEU A 141 8.52 26.63 -15.08
C LEU A 141 8.17 27.27 -13.73
N ALA A 142 9.15 27.81 -12.99
CA ALA A 142 8.92 28.50 -11.72
C ALA A 142 8.03 29.74 -11.87
N SER A 143 8.10 30.46 -12.99
CA SER A 143 7.28 31.65 -13.24
C SER A 143 5.81 31.34 -13.57
N SER A 144 5.49 30.08 -13.86
CA SER A 144 4.12 29.64 -14.17
C SER A 144 3.18 29.64 -12.96
N TYR A 145 3.72 29.76 -11.76
CA TYR A 145 2.93 29.72 -10.52
C TYR A 145 3.45 30.74 -9.51
N THR A 146 2.58 31.31 -8.68
CA THR A 146 3.00 32.33 -7.70
C THR A 146 3.27 31.71 -6.34
N VAL A 147 4.18 32.33 -5.56
CA VAL A 147 4.44 31.94 -4.16
C VAL A 147 3.16 32.02 -3.32
N ALA A 148 2.32 33.05 -3.53
CA ALA A 148 1.06 33.18 -2.81
C ALA A 148 0.14 31.97 -3.02
N ARG A 149 0.01 31.50 -4.27
CA ARG A 149 -0.75 30.31 -4.61
C ARG A 149 -0.09 29.03 -4.09
N MET A 150 1.24 28.94 -4.11
CA MET A 150 1.95 27.79 -3.56
C MET A 150 1.71 27.68 -2.04
N MET A 151 1.58 28.80 -1.35
CA MET A 151 1.28 28.86 0.08
C MET A 151 -0.17 28.51 0.46
N GLU A 152 -1.07 28.32 -0.51
CA GLU A 152 -2.43 27.79 -0.28
C GLU A 152 -2.41 26.29 0.05
N ARG A 153 -1.27 25.62 -0.14
CA ARG A 153 -1.09 24.22 0.19
C ARG A 153 -1.00 24.07 1.72
N ASP A 154 -1.83 23.19 2.30
CA ASP A 154 -2.03 23.06 3.75
C ASP A 154 -0.73 22.84 4.54
N ASP A 155 0.18 22.03 4.02
CA ASP A 155 1.45 21.73 4.70
C ASP A 155 2.42 22.92 4.69
N PHE A 156 2.46 23.69 3.59
CA PHE A 156 3.25 24.92 3.52
C PHE A 156 2.66 26.02 4.40
N ASP A 157 1.35 26.25 4.36
CA ASP A 157 0.66 27.22 5.20
C ASP A 157 0.88 26.93 6.69
N LYS A 158 0.70 25.66 7.07
CA LYS A 158 0.94 25.23 8.46
C LYS A 158 2.39 25.43 8.91
N ARG A 159 3.36 24.99 8.10
CA ARG A 159 4.79 25.15 8.42
C ARG A 159 5.20 26.63 8.51
N TYR A 160 4.67 27.45 7.60
CA TYR A 160 4.93 28.90 7.63
C TYR A 160 4.37 29.57 8.89
N LYS A 161 3.13 29.28 9.27
CA LYS A 161 2.49 29.80 10.50
C LYS A 161 3.19 29.35 11.77
N GLU A 162 3.75 28.14 11.76
CA GLU A 162 4.50 27.58 12.89
C GLU A 162 5.98 28.01 12.89
N GLY A 163 6.43 28.85 11.96
CA GLY A 163 7.82 29.29 11.86
C GLY A 163 8.80 28.17 11.48
N ARG A 164 8.31 27.07 10.92
CA ARG A 164 9.16 25.95 10.47
C ARG A 164 9.73 26.23 9.08
N PRO A 165 10.99 25.82 8.80
CA PRO A 165 11.64 26.10 7.53
C PRO A 165 10.93 25.41 6.35
N ILE A 166 10.85 26.11 5.22
CA ILE A 166 10.39 25.60 3.93
C ILE A 166 11.53 25.83 2.94
N GLY A 167 12.07 24.77 2.34
CA GLY A 167 13.11 24.89 1.36
C GLY A 167 12.54 25.37 0.00
N VAL A 168 13.27 26.28 -0.67
CA VAL A 168 12.84 26.78 -2.00
C VAL A 168 12.65 25.64 -3.02
N HIS A 169 13.46 24.60 -2.94
CA HIS A 169 13.35 23.41 -3.80
C HIS A 169 12.02 22.64 -3.59
N GLU A 170 11.42 22.73 -2.38
CA GLU A 170 10.15 22.09 -2.10
C GLU A 170 8.99 22.69 -2.90
N PHE A 171 9.07 23.98 -3.25
CA PHE A 171 8.11 24.62 -4.16
C PHE A 171 8.22 24.13 -5.60
N MET A 172 9.37 23.60 -5.97
CA MET A 172 9.58 23.04 -7.32
C MET A 172 8.92 21.67 -7.49
N TYR A 173 8.72 20.91 -6.41
CA TYR A 173 8.18 19.54 -6.50
C TYR A 173 6.81 19.47 -7.19
N PRO A 174 5.77 20.25 -6.81
CA PRO A 174 4.48 20.24 -7.51
C PRO A 174 4.59 20.63 -8.99
N LEU A 175 5.47 21.57 -9.32
CA LEU A 175 5.71 22.01 -10.70
C LEU A 175 6.35 20.90 -11.54
N MET A 176 7.30 20.14 -10.97
CA MET A 176 7.92 19.01 -11.64
C MET A 176 6.93 17.87 -11.88
N GLN A 177 6.10 17.53 -10.89
CA GLN A 177 5.03 16.55 -11.08
C GLN A 177 4.02 17.01 -12.13
N GLY A 178 3.67 18.29 -12.14
CA GLY A 178 2.81 18.87 -13.17
C GLY A 178 3.45 18.81 -14.57
N GLN A 179 4.76 19.00 -14.67
CA GLN A 179 5.51 18.88 -15.92
C GLN A 179 5.50 17.45 -16.47
N ASP A 180 5.44 16.43 -15.61
CA ASP A 180 5.25 15.04 -16.04
C ASP A 180 3.97 14.87 -16.86
N SER A 181 2.88 15.52 -16.45
CA SER A 181 1.61 15.48 -17.17
C SER A 181 1.66 16.18 -18.52
N VAL A 182 2.39 17.30 -18.59
CA VAL A 182 2.63 18.02 -19.86
C VAL A 182 3.48 17.17 -20.82
N ALA A 183 4.57 16.57 -20.32
CA ALA A 183 5.48 15.74 -21.13
C ALA A 183 4.80 14.49 -21.71
N LEU A 184 3.87 13.92 -20.97
CA LEU A 184 3.13 12.72 -21.37
C LEU A 184 1.84 13.01 -22.14
N HIS A 185 1.37 14.25 -22.19
CA HIS A 185 0.02 14.59 -22.65
C HIS A 185 -1.05 13.74 -21.92
N ALA A 186 -0.96 13.65 -20.60
CA ALA A 186 -1.82 12.79 -19.80
C ALA A 186 -3.29 13.21 -19.91
N ASP A 187 -4.19 12.25 -20.14
CA ASP A 187 -5.64 12.46 -20.17
C ASP A 187 -6.26 12.33 -18.77
N VAL A 188 -5.69 11.46 -17.94
CA VAL A 188 -6.14 11.17 -16.57
C VAL A 188 -4.92 11.00 -15.67
N GLU A 189 -4.96 11.56 -14.46
CA GLU A 189 -3.94 11.34 -13.44
C GLU A 189 -4.57 10.86 -12.13
N PHE A 190 -3.98 9.80 -11.56
CA PHE A 190 -4.35 9.24 -10.27
C PHE A 190 -3.39 9.67 -9.16
N GLY A 191 -3.93 9.84 -7.95
CA GLY A 191 -3.15 10.00 -6.73
C GLY A 191 -3.98 9.75 -5.48
N GLY A 192 -3.37 9.76 -4.31
CA GLY A 192 -4.09 9.81 -3.05
C GLY A 192 -4.74 11.18 -2.82
N THR A 193 -5.69 11.27 -1.91
CA THR A 193 -6.30 12.56 -1.53
C THR A 193 -5.28 13.59 -1.05
N ASP A 194 -4.18 13.14 -0.46
CA ASP A 194 -3.05 13.97 -0.04
C ASP A 194 -2.25 14.56 -1.21
N GLN A 195 -2.44 14.07 -2.44
CA GLN A 195 -1.78 14.54 -3.66
C GLN A 195 -2.59 15.57 -4.46
N THR A 196 -3.79 15.93 -4.02
CA THR A 196 -4.74 16.77 -4.79
C THR A 196 -4.09 18.03 -5.35
N PHE A 197 -3.30 18.75 -4.55
CA PHE A 197 -2.61 19.97 -5.00
C PHE A 197 -1.63 19.69 -6.17
N ASN A 198 -0.84 18.64 -6.05
CA ASN A 198 0.13 18.27 -7.10
C ASN A 198 -0.56 17.83 -8.39
N LEU A 199 -1.68 17.11 -8.28
CA LEU A 199 -2.49 16.67 -9.42
C LEU A 199 -3.12 17.86 -10.16
N LEU A 200 -3.61 18.86 -9.41
CA LEU A 200 -4.16 20.09 -9.98
C LEU A 200 -3.09 20.94 -10.67
N MET A 201 -1.84 20.87 -10.20
CA MET A 201 -0.73 21.53 -10.87
C MET A 201 -0.52 20.98 -12.30
N GLY A 202 -0.73 19.67 -12.50
CA GLY A 202 -0.71 19.06 -13.84
C GLY A 202 -1.73 19.70 -14.78
N ARG A 203 -2.98 19.86 -14.33
CA ARG A 203 -4.03 20.55 -15.10
C ARG A 203 -3.63 21.98 -15.46
N HIS A 204 -3.10 22.73 -14.48
CA HIS A 204 -2.67 24.12 -14.67
C HIS A 204 -1.55 24.24 -15.71
N LEU A 205 -0.55 23.40 -15.63
CA LEU A 205 0.59 23.44 -16.58
C LEU A 205 0.19 22.96 -17.97
N GLN A 206 -0.71 22.00 -18.09
CA GLN A 206 -1.27 21.59 -19.38
C GLN A 206 -2.05 22.71 -20.04
N ASP A 207 -2.89 23.46 -19.31
CA ASP A 207 -3.62 24.61 -19.81
C ASP A 207 -2.65 25.69 -20.34
N LEU A 208 -1.63 26.02 -19.57
CA LEU A 208 -0.58 26.96 -20.01
C LEU A 208 0.21 26.47 -21.23
N ALA A 209 0.35 25.18 -21.41
CA ALA A 209 0.98 24.56 -22.57
C ALA A 209 0.04 24.42 -23.79
N GLY A 210 -1.21 24.88 -23.67
CA GLY A 210 -2.24 24.73 -24.72
C GLY A 210 -2.71 23.29 -24.92
N GLN A 211 -2.57 22.43 -23.91
CA GLN A 211 -3.08 21.07 -23.89
C GLN A 211 -4.44 21.01 -23.21
N GLU A 212 -5.27 20.04 -23.57
CA GLU A 212 -6.49 19.76 -22.85
C GLU A 212 -6.15 19.25 -21.44
N PRO A 213 -6.66 19.90 -20.36
CA PRO A 213 -6.33 19.50 -19.00
C PRO A 213 -6.77 18.06 -18.69
N GLN A 214 -5.94 17.34 -17.98
CA GLN A 214 -6.23 15.98 -17.50
C GLN A 214 -7.39 15.92 -16.52
N VAL A 215 -8.10 14.81 -16.46
CA VAL A 215 -8.99 14.50 -15.36
C VAL A 215 -8.17 14.05 -14.17
N VAL A 216 -8.46 14.57 -13.00
CA VAL A 216 -7.82 14.17 -11.74
C VAL A 216 -8.74 13.24 -10.99
N ILE A 217 -8.22 12.08 -10.59
CA ILE A 217 -8.95 11.10 -9.77
C ILE A 217 -8.16 10.85 -8.48
N THR A 218 -8.78 11.16 -7.34
CA THR A 218 -8.18 10.94 -6.03
C THR A 218 -8.74 9.70 -5.37
N MET A 219 -7.83 8.85 -4.89
CA MET A 219 -8.17 7.64 -4.17
C MET A 219 -8.11 7.86 -2.65
N PRO A 220 -8.99 7.22 -1.88
CA PRO A 220 -8.90 7.26 -0.44
C PRO A 220 -7.60 6.59 0.04
N LEU A 221 -7.09 7.08 1.16
CA LEU A 221 -6.02 6.39 1.88
C LEU A 221 -6.63 5.15 2.55
N LEU A 222 -5.94 4.01 2.45
CA LEU A 222 -6.36 2.78 3.11
C LEU A 222 -5.85 2.79 4.55
N GLU A 223 -6.73 2.54 5.51
CA GLU A 223 -6.37 2.36 6.91
C GLU A 223 -5.59 1.05 7.09
N GLY A 224 -4.63 1.05 8.01
CA GLY A 224 -3.85 -0.13 8.35
C GLY A 224 -4.54 -1.07 9.33
N LEU A 225 -3.77 -2.03 9.86
CA LEU A 225 -4.26 -3.06 10.79
C LEU A 225 -4.85 -2.49 12.08
N ASP A 226 -4.45 -1.28 12.46
CA ASP A 226 -4.99 -0.55 13.63
C ASP A 226 -6.40 0.03 13.40
N GLY A 227 -6.86 0.07 12.16
CA GLY A 227 -8.17 0.58 11.78
C GLY A 227 -8.35 2.09 11.84
N VAL A 228 -7.30 2.86 12.12
CA VAL A 228 -7.36 4.30 12.35
C VAL A 228 -6.38 5.06 11.48
N GLN A 229 -5.11 4.68 11.53
CA GLN A 229 -4.06 5.36 10.79
C GLN A 229 -3.92 4.78 9.39
N LYS A 230 -3.52 5.63 8.43
CA LYS A 230 -3.22 5.15 7.08
C LYS A 230 -2.19 4.03 7.13
N MET A 231 -2.38 3.04 6.28
CA MET A 231 -1.44 1.93 6.12
C MET A 231 -0.04 2.45 5.79
N SER A 232 0.94 2.08 6.61
CA SER A 232 2.32 2.52 6.46
C SER A 232 3.30 1.53 7.05
N LYS A 233 4.45 1.36 6.40
CA LYS A 233 5.57 0.57 6.93
C LYS A 233 6.16 1.17 8.20
N SER A 234 6.31 2.48 8.25
CA SER A 234 6.87 3.17 9.42
C SER A 234 6.01 3.02 10.68
N LEU A 235 4.72 2.75 10.50
CA LEU A 235 3.78 2.48 11.59
C LEU A 235 3.66 0.98 11.91
N GLY A 236 4.20 0.09 11.07
CA GLY A 236 4.09 -1.36 11.25
C GLY A 236 2.66 -1.92 11.08
N ASN A 237 1.71 -1.12 10.59
CA ASN A 237 0.29 -1.46 10.44
C ASN A 237 -0.09 -1.89 9.01
N TYR A 238 0.84 -2.44 8.25
CA TYR A 238 0.68 -2.73 6.82
C TYR A 238 0.57 -4.22 6.50
N ILE A 239 0.01 -4.51 5.32
CA ILE A 239 0.04 -5.80 4.65
C ILE A 239 0.85 -5.60 3.36
N GLY A 240 2.04 -6.20 3.28
CA GLY A 240 2.90 -6.17 2.09
C GLY A 240 2.43 -7.18 1.05
N ILE A 241 2.54 -6.83 -0.24
CA ILE A 241 2.10 -7.74 -1.31
C ILE A 241 3.06 -8.89 -1.59
N ASP A 242 4.28 -8.83 -1.01
CA ASP A 242 5.31 -9.86 -1.09
C ASP A 242 5.45 -10.67 0.22
N GLU A 243 4.61 -10.40 1.21
CA GLU A 243 4.61 -11.18 2.45
C GLU A 243 4.21 -12.64 2.19
N ALA A 244 4.69 -13.55 3.04
CA ALA A 244 4.30 -14.95 2.93
C ALA A 244 2.77 -15.12 3.01
N PRO A 245 2.16 -16.03 2.22
CA PRO A 245 0.71 -16.21 2.15
C PRO A 245 0.02 -16.35 3.51
N LYS A 246 0.62 -17.11 4.44
CA LYS A 246 0.11 -17.31 5.80
C LYS A 246 0.08 -16.03 6.63
N ASP A 247 1.11 -15.19 6.49
CA ASP A 247 1.23 -13.93 7.23
C ASP A 247 0.25 -12.89 6.66
N MET A 248 0.16 -12.80 5.32
CA MET A 248 -0.81 -11.97 4.63
C MET A 248 -2.24 -12.33 5.01
N TYR A 249 -2.59 -13.63 5.04
CA TYR A 249 -3.90 -14.13 5.46
C TYR A 249 -4.19 -13.75 6.92
N GLY A 250 -3.25 -14.03 7.82
CA GLY A 250 -3.39 -13.72 9.26
C GLY A 250 -3.54 -12.23 9.54
N LYS A 251 -2.82 -11.38 8.81
CA LYS A 251 -2.96 -9.92 8.90
C LYS A 251 -4.31 -9.45 8.36
N ALA A 252 -4.77 -9.95 7.23
CA ALA A 252 -6.10 -9.64 6.69
C ALA A 252 -7.22 -10.05 7.65
N MET A 253 -7.09 -11.19 8.32
CA MET A 253 -8.03 -11.62 9.36
C MET A 253 -8.00 -10.74 10.62
N SER A 254 -6.98 -9.92 10.83
CA SER A 254 -6.82 -9.06 12.02
C SER A 254 -7.35 -7.64 11.86
N ILE A 255 -7.77 -7.23 10.66
CA ILE A 255 -8.37 -5.90 10.46
C ILE A 255 -9.68 -5.78 11.24
N PRO A 256 -10.10 -4.59 11.71
CA PRO A 256 -11.42 -4.34 12.25
C PRO A 256 -12.55 -4.75 11.29
N ASP A 257 -13.68 -5.23 11.83
CA ASP A 257 -14.80 -5.67 11.00
C ASP A 257 -15.40 -4.52 10.17
N GLU A 258 -15.39 -3.31 10.71
CA GLU A 258 -15.89 -2.09 10.06
C GLU A 258 -15.13 -1.72 8.79
N LEU A 259 -13.88 -2.17 8.66
CA LEU A 259 -13.06 -1.92 7.47
C LEU A 259 -13.23 -2.99 6.38
N MET A 260 -13.90 -4.07 6.66
CA MET A 260 -13.95 -5.24 5.77
C MET A 260 -14.49 -4.89 4.38
N MET A 261 -15.66 -4.22 4.30
CA MET A 261 -16.24 -3.81 3.01
C MET A 261 -15.36 -2.80 2.28
N ARG A 262 -14.72 -1.89 3.03
CA ARG A 262 -13.75 -0.95 2.45
C ARG A 262 -12.55 -1.64 1.82
N TYR A 263 -12.04 -2.70 2.44
CA TYR A 263 -10.97 -3.52 1.85
C TYR A 263 -11.46 -4.29 0.62
N PHE A 264 -12.66 -4.88 0.64
CA PHE A 264 -13.23 -5.49 -0.55
C PHE A 264 -13.28 -4.51 -1.72
N MET A 265 -13.80 -3.31 -1.49
CA MET A 265 -13.93 -2.27 -2.51
C MET A 265 -12.59 -1.78 -3.06
N LEU A 266 -11.58 -1.58 -2.20
CA LEU A 266 -10.35 -0.87 -2.57
C LEU A 266 -9.22 -1.78 -3.02
N VAL A 267 -9.13 -3.02 -2.49
CA VAL A 267 -7.95 -3.87 -2.70
C VAL A 267 -8.27 -5.27 -3.24
N THR A 268 -9.53 -5.51 -3.64
CA THR A 268 -9.90 -6.77 -4.31
C THR A 268 -10.42 -6.53 -5.75
N ASP A 269 -10.68 -7.60 -6.46
CA ASP A 269 -11.29 -7.64 -7.79
C ASP A 269 -12.80 -7.98 -7.75
N MET A 270 -13.43 -7.87 -6.58
CA MET A 270 -14.84 -8.15 -6.40
C MET A 270 -15.68 -7.13 -7.19
N SER A 271 -16.69 -7.61 -7.92
CA SER A 271 -17.61 -6.74 -8.66
C SER A 271 -18.44 -5.85 -7.72
N ILE A 272 -18.98 -4.74 -8.22
CA ILE A 272 -19.85 -3.86 -7.44
C ILE A 272 -21.07 -4.64 -6.96
N GLU A 273 -21.65 -5.43 -7.84
CA GLU A 273 -22.85 -6.24 -7.56
C GLU A 273 -22.59 -7.28 -6.46
N ASP A 274 -21.40 -7.93 -6.45
CA ASP A 274 -21.03 -8.88 -5.40
C ASP A 274 -20.74 -8.18 -4.07
N GLN A 275 -20.21 -6.94 -4.12
CA GLN A 275 -20.01 -6.11 -2.92
C GLN A 275 -21.36 -5.75 -2.28
N ASP A 276 -22.32 -5.29 -3.11
CA ASP A 276 -23.67 -4.93 -2.66
C ASP A 276 -24.40 -6.15 -2.04
N ASP A 277 -24.35 -7.34 -2.69
CA ASP A 277 -24.89 -8.58 -2.16
C ASP A 277 -24.26 -8.97 -0.80
N MET A 278 -22.93 -8.84 -0.73
CA MET A 278 -22.20 -9.16 0.50
C MET A 278 -22.58 -8.21 1.65
N GLU A 279 -22.69 -6.90 1.39
CA GLU A 279 -23.09 -5.91 2.37
C GLU A 279 -24.51 -6.18 2.88
N GLU A 280 -25.47 -6.44 1.97
CA GLU A 280 -26.85 -6.81 2.33
C GLU A 280 -26.89 -8.08 3.22
N ARG A 281 -26.11 -9.10 2.88
CA ARG A 281 -26.05 -10.36 3.65
C ARG A 281 -25.38 -10.20 5.01
N LEU A 282 -24.44 -9.30 5.16
CA LEU A 282 -23.86 -8.95 6.46
C LEU A 282 -24.87 -8.19 7.32
N GLU A 283 -25.59 -7.22 6.76
CA GLU A 283 -26.60 -6.42 7.46
C GLU A 283 -27.79 -7.24 7.93
N ASN A 284 -28.29 -8.14 7.08
CA ASN A 284 -29.44 -9.00 7.42
C ASN A 284 -29.06 -10.26 8.22
N GLY A 285 -27.75 -10.46 8.51
CA GLY A 285 -27.23 -11.54 9.33
C GLY A 285 -27.19 -12.92 8.66
N THR A 286 -27.43 -13.02 7.35
CA THR A 286 -27.33 -14.28 6.59
C THR A 286 -25.88 -14.67 6.29
N LEU A 287 -24.94 -13.74 6.38
CA LEU A 287 -23.49 -13.98 6.29
C LEU A 287 -22.82 -13.57 7.60
N HIS A 288 -22.09 -14.51 8.21
CA HIS A 288 -21.36 -14.20 9.43
C HIS A 288 -20.10 -13.35 9.12
N PRO A 289 -19.80 -12.24 9.87
CA PRO A 289 -18.64 -11.38 9.61
C PRO A 289 -17.32 -12.13 9.53
N ARG A 290 -17.12 -13.16 10.36
CA ARG A 290 -15.92 -14.01 10.27
C ARG A 290 -15.77 -14.67 8.90
N ASP A 291 -16.85 -15.17 8.32
CA ASP A 291 -16.80 -15.91 7.06
C ASP A 291 -16.56 -14.95 5.88
N ALA A 292 -17.15 -13.75 5.93
CA ALA A 292 -16.84 -12.67 5.01
C ALA A 292 -15.35 -12.25 5.12
N LYS A 293 -14.82 -12.11 6.33
CA LYS A 293 -13.41 -11.77 6.53
C LYS A 293 -12.46 -12.86 6.05
N MET A 294 -12.82 -14.13 6.23
CA MET A 294 -12.06 -15.26 5.66
C MET A 294 -12.07 -15.21 4.13
N HIS A 295 -13.20 -14.87 3.51
CA HIS A 295 -13.29 -14.66 2.08
C HIS A 295 -12.39 -13.50 1.62
N LEU A 296 -12.40 -12.36 2.33
CA LEU A 296 -11.50 -11.24 2.06
C LEU A 296 -10.03 -11.66 2.13
N ALA A 297 -9.63 -12.32 3.21
CA ALA A 297 -8.25 -12.76 3.42
C ALA A 297 -7.79 -13.73 2.32
N LYS A 298 -8.65 -14.69 1.96
CA LYS A 298 -8.41 -15.62 0.85
C LYS A 298 -8.27 -14.89 -0.48
N THR A 299 -9.17 -13.95 -0.76
CA THR A 299 -9.13 -13.14 -2.00
C THR A 299 -7.84 -12.34 -2.10
N ILE A 300 -7.40 -11.68 -1.02
CA ILE A 300 -6.15 -10.94 -1.00
C ILE A 300 -4.97 -11.87 -1.30
N VAL A 301 -4.86 -13.01 -0.62
CA VAL A 301 -3.75 -13.95 -0.88
C VAL A 301 -3.81 -14.50 -2.32
N ARG A 302 -4.98 -14.85 -2.82
CA ARG A 302 -5.18 -15.32 -4.22
C ARG A 302 -4.63 -14.34 -5.23
N LEU A 303 -4.87 -13.06 -5.04
CA LEU A 303 -4.47 -11.99 -5.98
C LEU A 303 -2.95 -11.86 -6.15
N TYR A 304 -2.17 -12.20 -5.13
CA TYR A 304 -0.71 -12.01 -5.15
C TYR A 304 0.08 -13.31 -5.19
N HIS A 305 -0.53 -14.43 -4.76
CA HIS A 305 0.15 -15.72 -4.62
C HIS A 305 -0.56 -16.88 -5.34
N GLY A 306 -1.74 -16.63 -5.92
CA GLY A 306 -2.54 -17.63 -6.63
C GLY A 306 -3.45 -18.46 -5.72
N GLU A 307 -4.33 -19.23 -6.36
CA GLU A 307 -5.43 -19.97 -5.69
C GLU A 307 -4.91 -21.03 -4.72
N GLN A 308 -3.88 -21.78 -5.10
CA GLN A 308 -3.34 -22.84 -4.25
C GLN A 308 -2.79 -22.28 -2.94
N ALA A 309 -1.95 -21.23 -3.00
CA ALA A 309 -1.39 -20.61 -1.80
C ALA A 309 -2.48 -19.98 -0.91
N ALA A 310 -3.54 -19.46 -1.50
CA ALA A 310 -4.68 -18.91 -0.77
C ALA A 310 -5.45 -20.01 -0.02
N GLN A 311 -5.66 -21.18 -0.65
CA GLN A 311 -6.30 -22.31 0.00
C GLN A 311 -5.45 -22.87 1.14
N GLU A 312 -4.15 -23.06 0.90
CA GLU A 312 -3.21 -23.53 1.93
C GLU A 312 -3.14 -22.58 3.14
N ALA A 313 -3.15 -21.26 2.90
CA ALA A 313 -3.16 -20.25 3.98
C ALA A 313 -4.47 -20.26 4.77
N GLU A 314 -5.61 -20.45 4.10
CA GLU A 314 -6.92 -20.61 4.74
C GLU A 314 -6.98 -21.86 5.61
N ASP A 315 -6.52 -22.99 5.10
CA ASP A 315 -6.54 -24.29 5.81
C ASP A 315 -5.61 -24.24 7.02
N GLU A 316 -4.43 -23.65 6.87
CA GLU A 316 -3.51 -23.44 7.99
C GLU A 316 -4.11 -22.53 9.06
N PHE A 317 -4.78 -21.43 8.66
CA PHE A 317 -5.47 -20.54 9.60
C PHE A 317 -6.57 -21.28 10.37
N LYS A 318 -7.41 -22.06 9.67
CA LYS A 318 -8.46 -22.89 10.31
C LYS A 318 -7.85 -23.89 11.29
N ARG A 319 -6.77 -24.57 10.90
CA ARG A 319 -6.10 -25.55 11.73
C ARG A 319 -5.55 -24.93 13.01
N VAL A 320 -4.85 -23.79 12.90
CA VAL A 320 -4.20 -23.15 14.06
C VAL A 320 -5.23 -22.44 14.96
N PHE A 321 -6.17 -21.68 14.40
CA PHE A 321 -7.04 -20.81 15.19
C PHE A 321 -8.42 -21.39 15.51
N GLN A 322 -8.94 -22.31 14.70
CA GLN A 322 -10.23 -22.94 14.94
C GLN A 322 -10.11 -24.33 15.58
N GLN A 323 -9.09 -25.11 15.18
CA GLN A 323 -8.87 -26.45 15.71
C GLN A 323 -7.81 -26.49 16.84
N HIS A 324 -7.21 -25.34 17.15
CA HIS A 324 -6.15 -25.20 18.15
C HIS A 324 -4.93 -26.11 17.93
N ALA A 325 -4.68 -26.53 16.70
CA ALA A 325 -3.51 -27.30 16.33
C ALA A 325 -2.24 -26.42 16.27
N LEU A 326 -1.09 -27.03 16.39
CA LEU A 326 0.18 -26.31 16.22
C LEU A 326 0.40 -25.96 14.75
N PRO A 327 1.07 -24.82 14.44
CA PRO A 327 1.45 -24.48 13.06
C PRO A 327 2.30 -25.57 12.42
N THR A 328 2.18 -25.75 11.09
CA THR A 328 3.00 -26.73 10.34
C THR A 328 4.45 -26.31 10.23
N ASP A 329 4.70 -25.02 10.20
CA ASP A 329 6.02 -24.43 10.02
C ASP A 329 6.36 -23.60 11.26
N ILE A 330 7.01 -24.24 12.23
CA ILE A 330 7.47 -23.60 13.46
C ILE A 330 8.97 -23.34 13.30
N PRO A 331 9.45 -22.09 13.43
CA PRO A 331 10.86 -21.78 13.37
C PRO A 331 11.67 -22.60 14.37
N GLU A 332 12.78 -23.20 13.92
CA GLU A 332 13.72 -23.87 14.80
C GLU A 332 14.57 -22.84 15.56
N TYR A 333 14.72 -23.02 16.85
CA TYR A 333 15.64 -22.26 17.68
C TYR A 333 16.76 -23.21 18.15
N ALA A 334 17.92 -23.08 17.50
CA ALA A 334 19.10 -23.89 17.85
C ALA A 334 19.74 -23.34 19.12
N ILE A 335 19.97 -24.22 20.08
CA ILE A 335 20.61 -23.89 21.36
C ILE A 335 21.46 -25.10 21.84
N ASP A 336 22.60 -24.82 22.48
CA ASP A 336 23.33 -25.85 23.14
C ASP A 336 22.53 -26.44 24.31
N LYS A 337 22.53 -27.76 24.47
CA LYS A 337 21.75 -28.41 25.52
C LYS A 337 22.11 -27.83 26.88
N PRO A 338 21.21 -27.13 27.59
CA PRO A 338 21.51 -26.62 28.92
C PRO A 338 21.70 -27.73 29.94
N SER A 339 22.64 -27.55 30.87
CA SER A 339 22.86 -28.48 31.98
C SER A 339 21.80 -28.35 33.09
N GLU A 340 21.11 -27.22 33.14
CA GLU A 340 20.08 -26.87 34.15
C GLU A 340 18.88 -26.25 33.50
N ALA A 341 17.81 -26.01 34.30
CA ALA A 341 16.61 -25.29 33.84
C ALA A 341 16.98 -23.86 33.43
N ILE A 342 16.48 -23.42 32.30
CA ILE A 342 16.68 -22.08 31.77
C ILE A 342 15.68 -21.09 32.39
N PHE A 343 16.05 -19.80 32.44
CA PHE A 343 15.16 -18.74 32.86
C PHE A 343 14.26 -18.32 31.68
N VAL A 344 12.97 -18.67 31.75
CA VAL A 344 12.00 -18.52 30.66
C VAL A 344 11.90 -17.07 30.12
N PRO A 345 11.84 -16.00 30.96
CA PRO A 345 11.75 -14.64 30.45
C PRO A 345 12.93 -14.25 29.55
N GLN A 346 14.15 -14.63 29.91
CA GLN A 346 15.35 -14.36 29.12
C GLN A 346 15.32 -15.18 27.81
N PHE A 347 15.01 -16.45 27.91
CA PHE A 347 14.85 -17.31 26.73
C PHE A 347 13.85 -16.76 25.72
N CYS A 348 12.66 -16.31 26.19
CA CYS A 348 11.66 -15.72 25.29
C CYS A 348 12.17 -14.48 24.56
N THR A 349 13.01 -13.68 25.21
CA THR A 349 13.62 -12.50 24.60
C THR A 349 14.71 -12.88 23.58
N ASP A 350 15.57 -13.82 23.94
CA ASP A 350 16.67 -14.28 23.09
C ASP A 350 16.15 -15.04 21.85
N ALA A 351 15.07 -15.80 22.00
CA ALA A 351 14.37 -16.49 20.91
C ALA A 351 13.43 -15.58 20.08
N GLY A 352 13.36 -14.26 20.38
CA GLY A 352 12.52 -13.32 19.64
C GLY A 352 11.01 -13.46 19.89
N LEU A 353 10.61 -14.27 20.87
CA LEU A 353 9.20 -14.47 21.23
C LEU A 353 8.60 -13.25 21.94
N THR A 354 9.41 -12.48 22.65
CA THR A 354 9.01 -11.23 23.31
C THR A 354 10.06 -10.15 23.11
N ALA A 355 9.65 -8.87 23.18
CA ALA A 355 10.57 -7.73 23.05
C ALA A 355 11.40 -7.50 24.35
N SER A 356 10.96 -8.05 25.49
CA SER A 356 11.66 -7.90 26.78
C SER A 356 11.24 -8.98 27.77
N ASN A 357 12.10 -9.19 28.79
CA ASN A 357 11.80 -10.08 29.92
C ASN A 357 10.53 -9.66 30.69
N GLY A 358 10.22 -8.36 30.72
CA GLY A 358 8.98 -7.84 31.32
C GLY A 358 7.72 -8.26 30.58
N GLU A 359 7.78 -8.29 29.24
CA GLU A 359 6.69 -8.78 28.39
C GLU A 359 6.52 -10.30 28.57
N ALA A 360 7.61 -11.05 28.60
CA ALA A 360 7.58 -12.49 28.84
C ALA A 360 6.91 -12.83 30.19
N ARG A 361 7.28 -12.15 31.27
CA ARG A 361 6.64 -12.36 32.59
C ARG A 361 5.15 -12.04 32.58
N ARG A 362 4.73 -10.97 31.90
CA ARG A 362 3.29 -10.66 31.75
C ARG A 362 2.57 -11.78 30.99
N SER A 363 3.18 -12.32 29.93
CA SER A 363 2.63 -13.41 29.14
C SER A 363 2.50 -14.71 29.95
N ILE A 364 3.49 -15.04 30.78
CA ILE A 364 3.44 -16.19 31.71
C ILE A 364 2.28 -16.01 32.69
N LYS A 365 2.21 -14.85 33.38
CA LYS A 365 1.15 -14.51 34.34
C LYS A 365 -0.25 -14.55 33.74
N ALA A 366 -0.39 -14.13 32.48
CA ALA A 366 -1.65 -14.14 31.74
C ALA A 366 -2.03 -15.54 31.21
N GLY A 367 -1.18 -16.58 31.41
CA GLY A 367 -1.39 -17.93 30.88
C GLY A 367 -1.27 -17.99 29.35
N ALA A 368 -0.55 -17.05 28.76
CA ALA A 368 -0.29 -16.97 27.32
C ALA A 368 1.02 -17.69 26.93
N PHE A 369 1.82 -18.12 27.88
CA PHE A 369 3.01 -18.95 27.66
C PHE A 369 2.60 -20.43 27.72
N LYS A 370 2.99 -21.20 26.71
CA LYS A 370 2.68 -22.62 26.59
C LYS A 370 3.91 -23.41 26.17
N VAL A 371 3.97 -24.64 26.62
CA VAL A 371 4.97 -25.65 26.25
C VAL A 371 4.24 -26.86 25.70
N ASN A 372 4.55 -27.28 24.47
CA ASN A 372 3.90 -28.39 23.76
C ASN A 372 2.35 -28.27 23.74
N GLY A 373 1.83 -27.02 23.66
CA GLY A 373 0.40 -26.73 23.64
C GLY A 373 -0.26 -26.54 25.01
N GLU A 374 0.41 -26.92 26.10
CA GLU A 374 -0.10 -26.78 27.47
C GLU A 374 0.39 -25.50 28.15
N LYS A 375 -0.46 -24.89 28.97
CA LYS A 375 -0.08 -23.69 29.72
C LYS A 375 1.04 -23.97 30.70
N TYR A 376 2.06 -23.15 30.68
CA TYR A 376 3.18 -23.22 31.60
C TYR A 376 3.31 -21.90 32.36
N GLY A 377 3.36 -21.98 33.69
CA GLY A 377 3.28 -20.82 34.59
C GLY A 377 4.54 -20.49 35.37
N GLU A 378 5.61 -21.28 35.22
CA GLU A 378 6.86 -21.11 35.98
C GLU A 378 7.87 -20.28 35.21
N GLU A 379 8.80 -19.63 35.93
CA GLU A 379 9.86 -18.83 35.33
C GLU A 379 11.11 -19.66 34.96
N ASN A 380 11.16 -20.94 35.30
CA ASN A 380 12.28 -21.85 34.96
C ASN A 380 11.73 -23.06 34.19
N LEU A 381 12.39 -23.47 33.11
CA LEU A 381 11.96 -24.55 32.24
C LEU A 381 13.18 -25.42 31.87
N VAL A 382 13.05 -26.75 31.99
CA VAL A 382 14.03 -27.71 31.42
C VAL A 382 13.67 -27.87 29.95
N LEU A 383 14.62 -27.53 29.06
CA LEU A 383 14.43 -27.70 27.63
C LEU A 383 14.65 -29.14 27.20
N GLU A 384 13.86 -29.59 26.25
CA GLU A 384 13.98 -30.86 25.55
C GLU A 384 14.10 -30.62 24.04
N ASP A 385 14.84 -31.49 23.35
CA ASP A 385 14.94 -31.40 21.89
C ASP A 385 13.59 -31.69 21.24
N GLY A 386 13.18 -30.85 20.28
CA GLY A 386 11.87 -30.92 19.66
C GLY A 386 10.73 -30.31 20.48
N MET A 387 11.01 -29.70 21.65
CA MET A 387 10.02 -29.03 22.47
C MET A 387 9.50 -27.78 21.75
N ILE A 388 8.17 -27.60 21.71
CA ILE A 388 7.54 -26.43 21.11
C ILE A 388 7.16 -25.43 22.20
N VAL A 389 7.73 -24.23 22.12
CA VAL A 389 7.42 -23.11 23.01
C VAL A 389 6.56 -22.09 22.26
N GLN A 390 5.48 -21.65 22.90
CA GLN A 390 4.52 -20.69 22.35
C GLN A 390 4.35 -19.50 23.31
N VAL A 391 4.32 -18.27 22.74
CA VAL A 391 3.92 -17.06 23.46
C VAL A 391 2.77 -16.38 22.71
N GLY A 392 1.64 -16.26 23.38
CA GLY A 392 0.40 -15.74 22.78
C GLY A 392 -0.16 -16.70 21.72
N LYS A 393 -0.81 -16.13 20.70
CA LYS A 393 -1.49 -16.92 19.65
C LYS A 393 -0.66 -17.15 18.38
N ARG A 394 0.45 -16.43 18.21
CA ARG A 394 1.15 -16.34 16.91
C ARG A 394 2.65 -16.63 16.96
N LYS A 395 3.28 -16.60 18.12
CA LYS A 395 4.73 -16.76 18.27
C LYS A 395 5.08 -18.14 18.77
N PHE A 396 5.84 -18.87 18.00
CA PHE A 396 6.23 -20.24 18.27
C PHE A 396 7.71 -20.43 17.97
N VAL A 397 8.38 -21.31 18.69
CA VAL A 397 9.70 -21.86 18.34
C VAL A 397 9.74 -23.34 18.66
N ASN A 398 10.45 -24.11 17.83
CA ASN A 398 10.79 -25.49 18.04
C ASN A 398 12.24 -25.56 18.54
N ILE A 399 12.46 -26.07 19.71
CA ILE A 399 13.80 -26.19 20.30
C ILE A 399 14.58 -27.26 19.58
N LYS A 400 15.79 -26.93 19.15
CA LYS A 400 16.72 -27.87 18.55
C LYS A 400 18.07 -27.79 19.24
N PHE A 401 18.56 -28.92 19.76
CA PHE A 401 19.86 -28.96 20.33
C PHE A 401 20.93 -29.12 19.24
N ASN A 402 22.06 -28.36 19.39
CA ASN A 402 23.22 -28.43 18.53
C ASN A 402 23.98 -29.75 18.68
#